data_f30c830b79fdad3094c3e29bf6e5145d
#
_entry.id   f30c830b79fdad3094c3e29bf6e5145d
#
_cell.length_a   1.000
_cell.length_b   1.000
_cell.length_c   1.000
_cell.angle_alpha   90.00
_cell.angle_beta   90.00
_cell.angle_gamma   90.00
#
_symmetry.space_group_name_H-M   'P 1'
#
loop_
_entity.id
_entity.type
_entity.pdbx_description
1 polymer ?
#
loop_
_entity_poly.entity_id
_entity_poly.type
_entity_poly.pdbx_seq_one_letter_code
_entity_poly.pdbx_strand_id
1 'polypeptide(L)'
;MDSAPETDARGSAAGAAELVPINEVARRLGLRASAIRYYEDRGLLRPSARRAGRRWYSPTDIRRLAIIGHWQRVGRMSLDEIGEILAGPAAIRGWAQIVQERIEALRLQAEQVNAAREHLEHVLSHHRDSPPDGCHHYESLIYQRPPDE
;
A
#
# COMPACT_ATOMS: atom_id res chain seq x y z
N MET A 1 59.60 -31.83 14.51
CA MET A 1 59.14 -30.70 15.30
C MET A 1 58.30 -29.84 14.38
N ASP A 2 57.05 -30.11 14.40
CA ASP A 2 56.14 -29.45 13.45
C ASP A 2 54.94 -28.99 14.23
N SER A 3 54.86 -27.67 14.43
CA SER A 3 53.76 -27.05 15.16
C SER A 3 52.76 -26.52 14.14
N ALA A 4 51.70 -27.25 13.93
CA ALA A 4 50.53 -26.74 13.20
C ALA A 4 49.82 -25.64 14.00
N PRO A 5 49.41 -24.56 13.36
CA PRO A 5 48.59 -23.56 14.03
C PRO A 5 47.15 -24.05 14.14
N GLU A 6 46.60 -23.97 15.35
CA GLU A 6 45.18 -24.17 15.64
C GLU A 6 44.32 -23.17 14.86
N THR A 7 43.50 -23.71 13.99
CA THR A 7 42.45 -22.95 13.31
C THR A 7 41.35 -22.66 14.32
N ASP A 8 41.33 -21.41 14.79
CA ASP A 8 40.27 -20.86 15.63
C ASP A 8 38.95 -20.82 14.81
N ALA A 9 38.16 -21.86 14.99
CA ALA A 9 36.79 -21.95 14.51
C ALA A 9 35.91 -21.04 15.38
N ARG A 10 36.00 -19.75 15.18
CA ARG A 10 34.99 -18.81 15.67
C ARG A 10 33.73 -19.05 14.87
N GLY A 11 32.93 -20.00 15.35
CA GLY A 11 31.55 -20.17 14.94
C GLY A 11 30.82 -18.85 15.04
N SER A 12 30.42 -18.35 13.88
CA SER A 12 29.50 -17.24 13.75
C SER A 12 28.25 -17.55 14.57
N ALA A 13 28.16 -16.99 15.77
CA ALA A 13 26.91 -16.85 16.47
C ALA A 13 26.02 -15.99 15.57
N ALA A 14 25.11 -16.63 14.84
CA ALA A 14 24.00 -15.96 14.18
C ALA A 14 23.27 -15.20 15.28
N GLY A 15 23.54 -13.88 15.37
CA GLY A 15 23.02 -13.01 16.40
C GLY A 15 21.51 -13.18 16.48
N ALA A 16 21.01 -13.49 17.66
CA ALA A 16 19.59 -13.51 17.95
C ALA A 16 19.00 -12.19 17.45
N ALA A 17 18.27 -12.23 16.33
CA ALA A 17 17.73 -11.04 15.70
C ALA A 17 16.93 -10.25 16.74
N GLU A 18 17.34 -9.01 17.00
CA GLU A 18 16.73 -8.17 18.03
C GLU A 18 15.25 -7.95 17.69
N LEU A 19 14.38 -8.53 18.50
CA LEU A 19 12.93 -8.39 18.34
C LEU A 19 12.48 -7.04 18.87
N VAL A 20 11.63 -6.37 18.11
CA VAL A 20 11.14 -5.02 18.41
C VAL A 20 9.62 -5.07 18.71
N PRO A 21 9.16 -4.45 19.81
CA PRO A 21 7.74 -4.45 20.16
C PRO A 21 6.92 -3.55 19.21
N ILE A 22 5.63 -3.90 19.02
CA ILE A 22 4.72 -3.25 18.06
C ILE A 22 4.70 -1.72 18.13
N ASN A 23 4.74 -1.12 19.32
CA ASN A 23 4.69 0.33 19.48
C ASN A 23 5.95 1.01 18.91
N GLU A 24 7.10 0.39 19.09
CA GLU A 24 8.36 0.88 18.56
C GLU A 24 8.43 0.70 17.05
N VAL A 25 7.94 -0.43 16.51
CA VAL A 25 7.82 -0.64 15.05
C VAL A 25 6.89 0.41 14.44
N ALA A 26 5.74 0.65 15.05
CA ALA A 26 4.78 1.66 14.61
C ALA A 26 5.43 3.05 14.53
N ARG A 27 6.18 3.44 15.57
CA ARG A 27 6.91 4.71 15.62
C ARG A 27 7.97 4.81 14.51
N ARG A 28 8.81 3.78 14.35
CA ARG A 28 9.89 3.74 13.33
C ARG A 28 9.35 3.87 11.90
N LEU A 29 8.21 3.24 11.61
CA LEU A 29 7.63 3.21 10.27
C LEU A 29 6.60 4.31 10.01
N GLY A 30 6.28 5.15 10.99
CA GLY A 30 5.22 6.14 10.89
C GLY A 30 3.83 5.51 10.67
N LEU A 31 3.61 4.32 11.21
CA LEU A 31 2.37 3.57 11.15
C LEU A 31 1.63 3.63 12.49
N ARG A 32 0.31 3.42 12.46
CA ARG A 32 -0.45 3.17 13.67
C ARG A 32 -0.35 1.69 14.06
N ALA A 33 -0.26 1.38 15.34
CA ALA A 33 -0.26 -0.01 15.82
C ALA A 33 -1.53 -0.78 15.39
N SER A 34 -2.66 -0.08 15.24
CA SER A 34 -3.90 -0.65 14.67
C SER A 34 -3.74 -1.07 13.22
N ALA A 35 -3.01 -0.30 12.40
CA ALA A 35 -2.73 -0.67 11.02
C ALA A 35 -1.87 -1.94 10.94
N ILE A 36 -0.86 -2.07 11.81
CA ILE A 36 -0.03 -3.28 11.86
C ILE A 36 -0.88 -4.51 12.23
N ARG A 37 -1.78 -4.39 13.22
CA ARG A 37 -2.72 -5.46 13.58
C ARG A 37 -3.63 -5.82 12.43
N TYR A 38 -4.14 -4.83 11.72
CA TYR A 38 -4.98 -5.04 10.54
C TYR A 38 -4.24 -5.80 9.43
N TYR A 39 -2.95 -5.51 9.20
CA TYR A 39 -2.14 -6.28 8.26
C TYR A 39 -1.95 -7.73 8.70
N GLU A 40 -1.81 -7.98 10.02
CA GLU A 40 -1.80 -9.36 10.57
C GLU A 40 -3.13 -10.08 10.32
N ASP A 41 -4.24 -9.41 10.61
CA ASP A 41 -5.60 -9.98 10.44
C ASP A 41 -5.89 -10.29 8.97
N ARG A 42 -5.30 -9.51 8.04
CA ARG A 42 -5.34 -9.77 6.60
C ARG A 42 -4.33 -10.84 6.13
N GLY A 43 -3.55 -11.42 7.04
CA GLY A 43 -2.59 -12.47 6.72
C GLY A 43 -1.32 -12.01 5.99
N LEU A 44 -1.08 -10.69 5.91
CA LEU A 44 0.07 -10.11 5.20
C LEU A 44 1.40 -10.36 5.92
N LEU A 45 1.36 -10.51 7.23
CA LEU A 45 2.50 -10.87 8.06
C LEU A 45 2.04 -11.55 9.35
N ARG A 46 3.01 -12.10 10.08
CA ARG A 46 2.81 -12.63 11.44
C ARG A 46 3.91 -12.09 12.34
N PRO A 47 3.63 -11.80 13.62
CA PRO A 47 4.68 -11.40 14.54
C PRO A 47 5.65 -12.58 14.77
N SER A 48 6.94 -12.30 14.83
CA SER A 48 7.97 -13.32 15.10
C SER A 48 7.83 -13.93 16.49
N ALA A 49 7.30 -13.17 17.48
CA ALA A 49 7.04 -13.68 18.81
C ALA A 49 5.88 -12.95 19.49
N ARG A 50 5.29 -13.63 20.49
CA ARG A 50 4.37 -13.03 21.47
C ARG A 50 4.94 -13.26 22.86
N ARG A 51 5.19 -12.18 23.61
CA ARG A 51 5.72 -12.23 24.98
C ARG A 51 4.81 -11.40 25.90
N ALA A 52 4.30 -11.98 26.96
CA ALA A 52 3.37 -11.33 27.89
C ALA A 52 2.21 -10.59 27.17
N GLY A 53 1.59 -11.25 26.17
CA GLY A 53 0.50 -10.67 25.38
C GLY A 53 0.90 -9.61 24.33
N ARG A 54 2.19 -9.23 24.27
CA ARG A 54 2.70 -8.22 23.33
C ARG A 54 3.30 -8.87 22.09
N ARG A 55 3.12 -8.23 20.93
CA ARG A 55 3.68 -8.63 19.65
C ARG A 55 5.09 -8.09 19.48
N TRP A 56 5.98 -8.95 18.97
CA TRP A 56 7.37 -8.64 18.69
C TRP A 56 7.71 -9.03 17.26
N TYR A 57 8.48 -8.20 16.59
CA TYR A 57 8.81 -8.31 15.18
C TYR A 57 10.31 -8.38 14.96
N SER A 58 10.72 -9.25 14.04
CA SER A 58 12.10 -9.34 13.57
C SER A 58 12.43 -8.21 12.59
N PRO A 59 13.70 -7.96 12.28
CA PRO A 59 14.11 -7.05 11.21
C PRO A 59 13.46 -7.38 9.86
N THR A 60 13.23 -8.66 9.57
CA THR A 60 12.55 -9.12 8.34
C THR A 60 11.08 -8.72 8.34
N ASP A 61 10.38 -8.87 9.47
CA ASP A 61 8.99 -8.42 9.61
C ASP A 61 8.87 -6.91 9.47
N ILE A 62 9.80 -6.17 10.05
CA ILE A 62 9.84 -4.70 9.97
C ILE A 62 10.04 -4.26 8.52
N ARG A 63 10.93 -4.92 7.77
CA ARG A 63 11.12 -4.65 6.34
C ARG A 63 9.85 -4.94 5.55
N ARG A 64 9.18 -6.05 5.82
CA ARG A 64 7.90 -6.40 5.19
C ARG A 64 6.82 -5.37 5.49
N LEU A 65 6.70 -4.92 6.72
CA LEU A 65 5.79 -3.83 7.12
C LEU A 65 6.09 -2.51 6.41
N ALA A 66 7.36 -2.16 6.26
CA ALA A 66 7.78 -0.97 5.53
C ALA A 66 7.35 -1.03 4.06
N ILE A 67 7.50 -2.18 3.40
CA ILE A 67 7.06 -2.42 2.01
C ILE A 67 5.54 -2.28 1.91
N ILE A 68 4.77 -2.93 2.77
CA ILE A 68 3.30 -2.85 2.78
C ILE A 68 2.85 -1.40 2.92
N GLY A 69 3.35 -0.70 3.94
CA GLY A 69 2.99 0.70 4.18
C GLY A 69 3.40 1.64 3.04
N HIS A 70 4.54 1.41 2.41
CA HIS A 70 5.01 2.21 1.27
C HIS A 70 4.10 2.03 0.05
N TRP A 71 3.84 0.79 -0.37
CA TRP A 71 3.03 0.51 -1.54
C TRP A 71 1.58 0.95 -1.38
N GLN A 72 1.02 0.83 -0.17
CA GLN A 72 -0.32 1.32 0.12
C GLN A 72 -0.41 2.86 0.01
N ARG A 73 0.57 3.58 0.57
CA ARG A 73 0.55 5.06 0.57
C ARG A 73 0.98 5.66 -0.76
N VAL A 74 2.12 5.22 -1.30
CA VAL A 74 2.73 5.80 -2.51
C VAL A 74 2.20 5.12 -3.77
N GLY A 75 2.16 3.79 -3.80
CA GLY A 75 1.66 3.01 -4.93
C GLY A 75 0.13 2.99 -5.03
N ARG A 76 -0.59 3.49 -4.01
CA ARG A 76 -2.06 3.45 -3.95
C ARG A 76 -2.64 2.05 -4.14
N MET A 77 -1.83 1.03 -3.82
CA MET A 77 -2.20 -0.37 -3.97
C MET A 77 -3.12 -0.84 -2.86
N SER A 78 -4.03 -1.73 -3.19
CA SER A 78 -4.85 -2.43 -2.20
C SER A 78 -4.03 -3.46 -1.43
N LEU A 79 -4.51 -3.84 -0.24
CA LEU A 79 -3.84 -4.88 0.54
C LEU A 79 -3.89 -6.26 -0.14
N ASP A 80 -4.90 -6.52 -0.96
CA ASP A 80 -5.01 -7.77 -1.72
C ASP A 80 -3.93 -7.85 -2.81
N GLU A 81 -3.71 -6.79 -3.58
CA GLU A 81 -2.62 -6.69 -4.56
C GLU A 81 -1.25 -6.84 -3.89
N ILE A 82 -1.05 -6.15 -2.76
CA ILE A 82 0.19 -6.25 -1.99
C ILE A 82 0.38 -7.68 -1.47
N GLY A 83 -0.69 -8.31 -0.99
CA GLY A 83 -0.68 -9.68 -0.52
C GLY A 83 -0.27 -10.67 -1.61
N GLU A 84 -0.82 -10.53 -2.81
CA GLU A 84 -0.43 -11.36 -3.96
C GLU A 84 1.06 -11.20 -4.30
N ILE A 85 1.56 -9.96 -4.37
CA ILE A 85 2.98 -9.71 -4.64
C ILE A 85 3.87 -10.34 -3.57
N LEU A 86 3.49 -10.23 -2.29
CA LEU A 86 4.24 -10.76 -1.17
C LEU A 86 4.14 -12.30 -1.03
N ALA A 87 3.20 -12.94 -1.71
CA ALA A 87 3.09 -14.38 -1.80
C ALA A 87 4.20 -14.99 -2.68
N GLY A 88 4.87 -14.18 -3.50
CA GLY A 88 5.99 -14.59 -4.34
C GLY A 88 5.59 -15.71 -5.32
N PRO A 89 6.33 -16.84 -5.37
CA PRO A 89 6.04 -17.94 -6.30
C PRO A 89 4.66 -18.59 -6.14
N ALA A 90 3.99 -18.39 -4.99
CA ALA A 90 2.63 -18.88 -4.73
C ALA A 90 1.55 -17.94 -5.27
N ALA A 91 1.90 -16.78 -5.80
CA ALA A 91 0.96 -15.83 -6.37
C ALA A 91 0.33 -16.39 -7.65
N ILE A 92 -0.97 -16.13 -7.83
CA ILE A 92 -1.72 -16.52 -9.05
C ILE A 92 -1.25 -15.70 -10.24
N ARG A 93 -0.94 -14.41 -10.01
CA ARG A 93 -0.43 -13.45 -11.01
C ARG A 93 1.01 -13.09 -10.70
N GLY A 94 1.81 -12.85 -11.75
CA GLY A 94 3.16 -12.31 -11.56
C GLY A 94 3.15 -10.91 -10.98
N TRP A 95 4.09 -10.58 -10.11
CA TRP A 95 4.17 -9.26 -9.46
C TRP A 95 4.20 -8.09 -10.47
N ALA A 96 4.91 -8.29 -11.60
CA ALA A 96 5.01 -7.27 -12.65
C ALA A 96 3.65 -6.99 -13.32
N GLN A 97 2.83 -8.02 -13.52
CA GLN A 97 1.48 -7.87 -14.04
C GLN A 97 0.60 -7.08 -13.08
N ILE A 98 0.64 -7.38 -11.78
CA ILE A 98 -0.14 -6.66 -10.76
C ILE A 98 0.24 -5.18 -10.75
N VAL A 99 1.54 -4.88 -10.81
CA VAL A 99 2.02 -3.49 -10.86
C VAL A 99 1.58 -2.79 -12.15
N GLN A 100 1.63 -3.48 -13.31
CA GLN A 100 1.20 -2.91 -14.57
C GLN A 100 -0.31 -2.60 -14.58
N GLU A 101 -1.14 -3.50 -14.07
CA GLU A 101 -2.59 -3.28 -13.92
C GLU A 101 -2.88 -2.06 -13.01
N ARG A 102 -2.10 -1.90 -11.93
CA ARG A 102 -2.22 -0.73 -11.06
C ARG A 102 -1.83 0.57 -11.76
N ILE A 103 -0.78 0.56 -12.57
CA ILE A 103 -0.36 1.72 -13.38
C ILE A 103 -1.50 2.15 -14.31
N GLU A 104 -2.12 1.21 -15.02
CA GLU A 104 -3.23 1.52 -15.92
C GLU A 104 -4.46 2.06 -15.18
N ALA A 105 -4.79 1.47 -14.02
CA ALA A 105 -5.88 1.98 -13.18
C ALA A 105 -5.62 3.42 -12.69
N LEU A 106 -4.38 3.74 -12.33
CA LEU A 106 -3.99 5.09 -11.92
C LEU A 106 -4.01 6.08 -13.08
N ARG A 107 -3.64 5.68 -14.30
CA ARG A 107 -3.76 6.51 -15.52
C ARG A 107 -5.20 6.89 -15.76
N LEU A 108 -6.09 5.89 -15.79
CA LEU A 108 -7.52 6.13 -16.01
C LEU A 108 -8.10 7.06 -14.92
N GLN A 109 -7.73 6.86 -13.66
CA GLN A 109 -8.15 7.72 -12.57
C GLN A 109 -7.64 9.16 -12.76
N ALA A 110 -6.40 9.34 -13.20
CA ALA A 110 -5.83 10.66 -13.47
C ALA A 110 -6.57 11.38 -14.61
N GLU A 111 -6.91 10.67 -15.69
CA GLU A 111 -7.71 11.21 -16.79
C GLU A 111 -9.09 11.67 -16.32
N GLN A 112 -9.78 10.85 -15.51
CA GLN A 112 -11.08 11.20 -14.93
C GLN A 112 -11.01 12.43 -14.04
N VAL A 113 -9.99 12.53 -13.18
CA VAL A 113 -9.78 13.69 -12.30
C VAL A 113 -9.48 14.94 -13.11
N ASN A 114 -8.66 14.85 -14.16
CA ASN A 114 -8.36 15.96 -15.05
C ASN A 114 -9.61 16.44 -15.81
N ALA A 115 -10.39 15.52 -16.36
CA ALA A 115 -11.65 15.87 -17.04
C ALA A 115 -12.63 16.56 -16.10
N ALA A 116 -12.77 16.07 -14.87
CA ALA A 116 -13.61 16.70 -13.87
C ALA A 116 -13.11 18.11 -13.49
N ARG A 117 -11.81 18.31 -13.36
CA ARG A 117 -11.20 19.61 -13.09
C ARG A 117 -11.47 20.58 -14.23
N GLU A 118 -11.21 20.17 -15.47
CA GLU A 118 -11.46 20.99 -16.68
C GLU A 118 -12.92 21.40 -16.79
N HIS A 119 -13.84 20.47 -16.51
CA HIS A 119 -15.27 20.78 -16.49
C HIS A 119 -15.60 21.85 -15.45
N LEU A 120 -15.09 21.72 -14.22
CA LEU A 120 -15.34 22.71 -13.16
C LEU A 120 -14.72 24.08 -13.47
N GLU A 121 -13.53 24.12 -14.06
CA GLU A 121 -12.88 25.35 -14.53
C GLU A 121 -13.72 26.03 -15.62
N HIS A 122 -14.26 25.23 -16.56
CA HIS A 122 -15.18 25.72 -17.58
C HIS A 122 -16.44 26.33 -16.97
N VAL A 123 -17.10 25.61 -16.06
CA VAL A 123 -18.29 26.12 -15.34
C VAL A 123 -17.99 27.42 -14.62
N LEU A 124 -16.87 27.47 -13.88
CA LEU A 124 -16.48 28.70 -13.16
C LEU A 124 -16.22 29.88 -14.09
N SER A 125 -15.63 29.65 -15.28
CA SER A 125 -15.36 30.72 -16.23
C SER A 125 -16.61 31.33 -16.86
N HIS A 126 -17.66 30.50 -17.04
CA HIS A 126 -18.91 30.93 -17.69
C HIS A 126 -19.98 31.42 -16.70
N HIS A 127 -19.87 31.05 -15.43
CA HIS A 127 -20.86 31.37 -14.38
C HIS A 127 -20.23 32.11 -13.19
N ARG A 128 -19.33 33.06 -13.50
CA ARG A 128 -18.54 33.75 -12.46
C ARG A 128 -19.39 34.54 -11.45
N ASP A 129 -20.56 35.03 -11.86
CA ASP A 129 -21.40 35.92 -11.06
C ASP A 129 -22.71 35.29 -10.58
N SER A 130 -23.03 34.05 -11.00
CA SER A 130 -24.24 33.34 -10.52
C SER A 130 -24.10 31.83 -10.64
N PRO A 131 -24.77 31.05 -9.76
CA PRO A 131 -24.78 29.60 -9.86
C PRO A 131 -25.38 29.12 -11.19
N PRO A 132 -24.96 27.94 -11.70
CA PRO A 132 -25.38 27.45 -13.02
C PRO A 132 -26.78 26.80 -13.04
N ASP A 133 -27.64 27.04 -12.07
CA ASP A 133 -28.98 26.47 -11.93
C ASP A 133 -29.95 26.79 -13.08
N GLY A 134 -29.67 27.83 -13.85
CA GLY A 134 -30.44 28.23 -15.06
C GLY A 134 -29.67 27.98 -16.37
N CYS A 135 -28.65 27.15 -16.41
CA CYS A 135 -27.84 26.96 -17.58
C CYS A 135 -28.40 25.88 -18.52
N HIS A 136 -28.62 26.23 -19.81
CA HIS A 136 -29.06 25.32 -20.85
C HIS A 136 -28.17 24.04 -20.99
N HIS A 137 -26.91 24.11 -20.54
CA HIS A 137 -26.03 22.95 -20.55
C HIS A 137 -26.55 21.83 -19.62
N TYR A 138 -27.13 22.17 -18.48
CA TYR A 138 -27.69 21.18 -17.54
C TYR A 138 -29.06 20.66 -18.01
N GLU A 139 -29.83 21.46 -18.73
CA GLU A 139 -31.08 21.02 -19.36
C GLU A 139 -30.81 19.90 -20.37
N SER A 140 -29.75 20.00 -21.17
CA SER A 140 -29.37 18.95 -22.14
C SER A 140 -28.98 17.62 -21.50
N LEU A 141 -28.40 17.64 -20.27
CA LEU A 141 -28.06 16.43 -19.54
C LEU A 141 -29.28 15.68 -19.00
N ILE A 142 -30.36 16.41 -18.68
CA ILE A 142 -31.63 15.80 -18.24
C ILE A 142 -32.31 15.05 -19.38
N TYR A 143 -32.22 15.57 -20.61
CA TYR A 143 -32.88 15.01 -21.79
C TYR A 143 -32.04 13.92 -22.51
N GLN A 144 -30.77 13.72 -22.14
CA GLN A 144 -29.90 12.69 -22.73
C GLN A 144 -29.98 11.33 -22.03
N ARG A 145 -30.81 11.20 -21.00
CA ARG A 145 -31.04 9.90 -20.38
C ARG A 145 -31.97 9.08 -21.31
N PRO A 146 -31.53 7.92 -21.83
CA PRO A 146 -32.41 7.05 -22.59
C PRO A 146 -33.56 6.62 -21.65
N PRO A 147 -34.78 6.48 -22.18
CA PRO A 147 -35.87 5.89 -21.40
C PRO A 147 -35.47 4.50 -20.94
N ASP A 148 -35.67 4.24 -19.65
CA ASP A 148 -35.49 2.92 -19.07
C ASP A 148 -36.37 1.93 -19.85
N GLU A 149 -35.76 0.92 -20.52
CA GLU A 149 -36.45 -0.28 -20.99
C GLU A 149 -36.68 -1.24 -19.83
#